data_521e6fbf9a08034e1ec6bd018a7fec09
#
_entry.id   521e6fbf9a08034e1ec6bd018a7fec09
#
_cell.length_a   1.000
_cell.length_b   1.000
_cell.length_c   1.000
_cell.angle_alpha   90.00
_cell.angle_beta   90.00
_cell.angle_gamma   90.00
#
_symmetry.space_group_name_H-M   'P 1'
#
loop_
_entity.id
_entity.type
_entity.pdbx_description
1 polymer ?
#
loop_
_entity_poly.entity_id
_entity_poly.type
_entity_poly.pdbx_seq_one_letter_code
_entity_poly.pdbx_strand_id
1 'polypeptide(L)'
;MAAMASFDWADPLGLDEQLNDEERMIRDAARGFAQSVLQPRVIDDFAAEADASELFPLMGEAGLLGVTVPEEYGGAGASYVSYGLVAREIERVDSGYRSMASVQSSLVMY
;
A
#
# COMPACT_ATOMS: atom_id res chain seq x y z
N MET A 1 27.58 -5.53 -26.50
CA MET A 1 26.28 -4.94 -26.84
C MET A 1 25.23 -5.40 -25.83
N ALA A 2 24.56 -4.47 -25.21
CA ALA A 2 23.52 -4.82 -24.25
C ALA A 2 22.34 -5.49 -24.95
N ALA A 3 21.83 -6.56 -24.38
CA ALA A 3 20.60 -7.17 -24.86
C ALA A 3 19.44 -6.18 -24.66
N MET A 4 18.52 -6.12 -25.61
CA MET A 4 17.29 -5.35 -25.41
C MET A 4 16.49 -5.98 -24.28
N ALA A 5 16.10 -5.16 -23.30
CA ALA A 5 15.21 -5.60 -22.26
C ALA A 5 13.86 -5.94 -22.90
N SER A 6 13.29 -7.08 -22.51
CA SER A 6 11.94 -7.41 -22.89
C SER A 6 10.95 -6.51 -22.15
N PHE A 7 9.85 -6.14 -22.80
CA PHE A 7 8.80 -5.35 -22.19
C PHE A 7 8.06 -6.17 -21.13
N ASP A 8 7.96 -5.62 -19.91
CA ASP A 8 7.26 -6.26 -18.81
C ASP A 8 5.95 -5.51 -18.54
N TRP A 9 4.83 -6.15 -18.82
CA TRP A 9 3.51 -5.57 -18.60
C TRP A 9 3.19 -5.30 -17.12
N ALA A 10 3.82 -6.03 -16.20
CA ALA A 10 3.64 -5.81 -14.77
C ALA A 10 4.41 -4.58 -14.26
N ASP A 11 5.49 -4.23 -14.95
CA ASP A 11 6.33 -3.08 -14.60
C ASP A 11 6.87 -2.43 -15.89
N PRO A 12 5.99 -1.77 -16.68
CA PRO A 12 6.36 -1.28 -18.01
C PRO A 12 7.42 -0.18 -18.00
N LEU A 13 7.54 0.55 -16.90
CA LEU A 13 8.52 1.63 -16.77
C LEU A 13 9.78 1.21 -16.00
N GLY A 14 9.88 -0.05 -15.60
CA GLY A 14 11.04 -0.55 -14.85
C GLY A 14 11.22 0.13 -13.49
N LEU A 15 10.14 0.53 -12.83
CA LEU A 15 10.20 1.24 -11.56
C LEU A 15 10.72 0.37 -10.43
N ASP A 16 10.49 -0.93 -10.50
CA ASP A 16 10.91 -1.87 -9.47
C ASP A 16 12.44 -1.88 -9.27
N GLU A 17 13.17 -1.71 -10.35
CA GLU A 17 14.64 -1.65 -10.31
C GLU A 17 15.16 -0.42 -9.58
N GLN A 18 14.36 0.63 -9.47
CA GLN A 18 14.72 1.88 -8.83
C GLN A 18 14.48 1.88 -7.32
N LEU A 19 13.80 0.85 -6.80
CA LEU A 19 13.48 0.74 -5.39
C LEU A 19 14.68 0.18 -4.60
N ASN A 20 14.89 0.69 -3.38
CA ASN A 20 15.83 0.09 -2.46
C ASN A 20 15.20 -1.14 -1.75
N ASP A 21 16.01 -1.86 -0.97
CA ASP A 21 15.56 -3.09 -0.31
C ASP A 21 14.44 -2.84 0.71
N GLU A 22 14.52 -1.73 1.46
CA GLU A 22 13.48 -1.35 2.42
C GLU A 22 12.16 -1.07 1.70
N GLU A 23 12.20 -0.34 0.60
CA GLU A 23 11.01 -0.01 -0.20
C GLU A 23 10.37 -1.25 -0.79
N ARG A 24 11.17 -2.20 -1.29
CA ARG A 24 10.67 -3.49 -1.78
C ARG A 24 10.00 -4.29 -0.68
N MET A 25 10.59 -4.31 0.51
CA MET A 25 10.05 -5.03 1.65
C MET A 25 8.70 -4.45 2.07
N ILE A 26 8.58 -3.12 2.11
CA ILE A 26 7.31 -2.43 2.42
C ILE A 26 6.27 -2.74 1.35
N ARG A 27 6.64 -2.66 0.08
CA ARG A 27 5.74 -3.02 -1.02
C ARG A 27 5.22 -4.44 -0.89
N ASP A 28 6.11 -5.40 -0.62
CA ASP A 28 5.74 -6.81 -0.53
C ASP A 28 4.83 -7.06 0.69
N ALA A 29 5.08 -6.39 1.80
CA ALA A 29 4.22 -6.47 2.98
C ALA A 29 2.82 -5.89 2.69
N ALA A 30 2.76 -4.75 2.02
CA ALA A 30 1.49 -4.13 1.61
C ALA A 30 0.72 -5.02 0.63
N ARG A 31 1.41 -5.60 -0.33
CA ARG A 31 0.81 -6.53 -1.29
C ARG A 31 0.25 -7.77 -0.59
N GLY A 32 1.02 -8.35 0.31
CA GLY A 32 0.59 -9.51 1.10
C GLY A 32 -0.68 -9.22 1.88
N PHE A 33 -0.72 -8.09 2.57
CA PHE A 33 -1.91 -7.66 3.30
C PHE A 33 -3.10 -7.43 2.35
N ALA A 34 -2.90 -6.69 1.28
CA ALA A 34 -3.97 -6.36 0.34
C ALA A 34 -4.57 -7.63 -0.28
N GLN A 35 -3.74 -8.58 -0.69
CA GLN A 35 -4.21 -9.81 -1.34
C GLN A 35 -4.82 -10.79 -0.36
N SER A 36 -4.35 -10.85 0.89
CA SER A 36 -4.86 -11.83 1.88
C SER A 36 -6.03 -11.31 2.69
N VAL A 37 -6.11 -10.01 2.95
CA VAL A 37 -7.15 -9.40 3.82
C VAL A 37 -8.20 -8.64 3.01
N LEU A 38 -7.79 -7.81 2.06
CA LEU A 38 -8.70 -6.92 1.34
C LEU A 38 -9.35 -7.59 0.12
N GLN A 39 -8.56 -8.29 -0.68
CA GLN A 39 -9.06 -8.90 -1.92
C GLN A 39 -10.22 -9.89 -1.69
N PRO A 40 -10.20 -10.75 -0.66
CA PRO A 40 -11.29 -11.69 -0.43
C PRO A 40 -12.63 -11.04 -0.07
N ARG A 41 -12.62 -9.82 0.45
CA ARG A 41 -13.85 -9.14 0.95
C ARG A 41 -14.36 -8.02 0.07
N VAL A 42 -13.59 -7.60 -0.96
CA VAL A 42 -13.89 -6.36 -1.70
C VAL A 42 -15.25 -6.39 -2.41
N ILE A 43 -15.61 -7.50 -3.04
CA ILE A 43 -16.87 -7.62 -3.78
C ILE A 43 -18.06 -7.56 -2.81
N ASP A 44 -17.99 -8.28 -1.71
CA ASP A 44 -19.06 -8.31 -0.70
C ASP A 44 -19.19 -6.96 -0.01
N ASP A 45 -18.09 -6.31 0.34
CA ASP A 45 -18.09 -4.98 0.95
C ASP A 45 -18.72 -3.94 0.01
N PHE A 46 -18.38 -3.98 -1.27
CA PHE A 46 -18.95 -3.09 -2.28
C PHE A 46 -20.46 -3.33 -2.45
N ALA A 47 -20.86 -4.59 -2.59
CA ALA A 47 -22.27 -4.94 -2.79
C ALA A 47 -23.14 -4.59 -1.58
N ALA A 48 -22.61 -4.71 -0.37
CA ALA A 48 -23.32 -4.42 0.86
C ALA A 48 -23.24 -2.95 1.28
N GLU A 49 -22.47 -2.11 0.57
CA GLU A 49 -22.13 -0.75 0.98
C GLU A 49 -21.60 -0.72 2.42
N ALA A 50 -20.75 -1.70 2.76
CA ALA A 50 -20.33 -1.94 4.12
C ALA A 50 -19.45 -0.83 4.67
N ASP A 51 -19.65 -0.51 5.95
CA ASP A 51 -18.68 0.27 6.72
C ASP A 51 -17.50 -0.62 7.07
N ALA A 52 -16.35 -0.34 6.51
CA ALA A 52 -15.14 -1.15 6.68
C ALA A 52 -14.21 -0.58 7.77
N SER A 53 -14.75 0.14 8.75
CA SER A 53 -13.95 0.81 9.80
C SER A 53 -13.09 -0.17 10.61
N GLU A 54 -13.47 -1.45 10.70
CA GLU A 54 -12.66 -2.47 11.36
C GLU A 54 -11.32 -2.74 10.65
N LEU A 55 -11.16 -2.27 9.42
CA LEU A 55 -9.88 -2.38 8.71
C LEU A 55 -8.81 -1.43 9.25
N PHE A 56 -9.19 -0.33 9.90
CA PHE A 56 -8.21 0.63 10.43
C PHE A 56 -7.24 -0.03 11.41
N PRO A 57 -7.70 -0.75 12.46
CA PRO A 57 -6.77 -1.46 13.33
C PRO A 57 -5.89 -2.47 12.61
N LEU A 58 -6.44 -3.21 11.66
CA LEU A 58 -5.69 -4.21 10.88
C LEU A 58 -4.62 -3.55 10.02
N MET A 59 -4.94 -2.45 9.36
CA MET A 59 -3.97 -1.68 8.57
C MET A 59 -2.89 -1.08 9.48
N GLY A 60 -3.26 -0.60 10.65
CA GLY A 60 -2.32 -0.07 11.63
C GLY A 60 -1.34 -1.13 12.12
N GLU A 61 -1.83 -2.31 12.47
CA GLU A 61 -1.00 -3.45 12.88
C GLU A 61 -0.05 -3.91 11.78
N ALA A 62 -0.49 -3.82 10.52
CA ALA A 62 0.34 -4.17 9.37
C ALA A 62 1.35 -3.08 9.00
N GLY A 63 1.35 -1.93 9.69
CA GLY A 63 2.26 -0.82 9.42
C GLY A 63 1.91 0.01 8.18
N LEU A 64 0.66 -0.06 7.72
CA LEU A 64 0.20 0.62 6.50
C LEU A 64 -0.37 2.01 6.77
N LEU A 65 -0.57 2.38 8.02
CA LEU A 65 -0.97 3.72 8.43
C LEU A 65 0.22 4.45 9.05
N GLY A 66 0.35 5.74 8.74
CA GLY A 66 1.45 6.53 9.26
C GLY A 66 2.82 6.11 8.72
N VAL A 67 2.90 5.69 7.46
CA VAL A 67 4.13 5.19 6.83
C VAL A 67 5.25 6.24 6.89
N THR A 68 4.93 7.52 6.69
CA THR A 68 5.91 8.61 6.69
C THR A 68 6.06 9.31 8.05
N VAL A 69 5.25 8.95 9.03
CA VAL A 69 5.33 9.51 10.37
C VAL A 69 6.60 8.99 11.07
N PRO A 70 7.39 9.85 11.74
CA PRO A 70 8.58 9.39 12.44
C PRO A 70 8.29 8.32 13.48
N GLU A 71 9.25 7.42 13.68
CA GLU A 71 9.12 6.31 14.63
C GLU A 71 8.85 6.79 16.06
N GLU A 72 9.40 7.96 16.46
CA GLU A 72 9.17 8.55 17.78
C GLU A 72 7.69 8.85 18.05
N TYR A 73 6.89 9.01 17.01
CA TYR A 73 5.44 9.23 17.10
C TYR A 73 4.62 7.98 16.74
N GLY A 74 5.27 6.82 16.66
CA GLY A 74 4.60 5.56 16.39
C GLY A 74 4.46 5.21 14.91
N GLY A 75 5.05 6.01 14.01
CA GLY A 75 5.04 5.75 12.58
C GLY A 75 6.16 4.82 12.13
N ALA A 76 6.22 4.54 10.85
CA ALA A 76 7.26 3.69 10.27
C ALA A 76 8.53 4.47 9.89
N GLY A 77 8.47 5.79 9.85
CA GLY A 77 9.61 6.62 9.46
C GLY A 77 10.12 6.38 8.05
N ALA A 78 9.26 5.88 7.17
CA ALA A 78 9.63 5.49 5.81
C ALA A 78 9.49 6.66 4.82
N SER A 79 9.97 6.42 3.59
CA SER A 79 9.97 7.43 2.53
C SER A 79 8.59 7.67 1.93
N TYR A 80 8.43 8.78 1.22
CA TYR A 80 7.22 9.03 0.42
C TYR A 80 7.07 8.03 -0.73
N VAL A 81 8.17 7.49 -1.24
CA VAL A 81 8.13 6.38 -2.21
C VAL A 81 7.47 5.16 -1.59
N SER A 82 7.85 4.80 -0.37
CA SER A 82 7.21 3.72 0.38
C SER A 82 5.72 3.96 0.59
N TYR A 83 5.33 5.18 0.92
CA TYR A 83 3.92 5.55 1.04
C TYR A 83 3.16 5.33 -0.28
N GLY A 84 3.74 5.75 -1.40
CA GLY A 84 3.16 5.54 -2.73
C GLY A 84 3.01 4.07 -3.09
N LEU A 85 3.98 3.25 -2.70
CA LEU A 85 3.92 1.80 -2.93
C LEU A 85 2.81 1.14 -2.12
N VAL A 86 2.63 1.52 -0.87
CA VAL A 86 1.52 1.06 -0.02
C VAL A 86 0.18 1.44 -0.67
N ALA A 87 0.04 2.70 -1.05
CA ALA A 87 -1.17 3.19 -1.70
C ALA A 87 -1.47 2.42 -2.99
N ARG A 88 -0.46 2.16 -3.81
CA ARG A 88 -0.61 1.41 -5.06
C ARG A 88 -1.12 -0.01 -4.83
N GLU A 89 -0.57 -0.70 -3.86
CA GLU A 89 -0.98 -2.08 -3.58
C GLU A 89 -2.41 -2.17 -3.03
N ILE A 90 -2.84 -1.19 -2.23
CA ILE A 90 -4.22 -1.12 -1.75
C ILE A 90 -5.16 -0.73 -2.90
N GLU A 91 -4.79 0.26 -3.71
CA GLU A 91 -5.57 0.70 -4.88
C GLU A 91 -5.79 -0.43 -5.88
N ARG A 92 -4.84 -1.34 -5.99
CA ARG A 92 -4.96 -2.52 -6.87
C ARG A 92 -6.18 -3.38 -6.51
N VAL A 93 -6.58 -3.36 -5.25
CA VAL A 93 -7.78 -4.04 -4.78
C VAL A 93 -9.01 -3.14 -4.93
N ASP A 94 -8.97 -1.95 -4.34
CA ASP A 94 -10.12 -1.05 -4.34
C ASP A 94 -9.73 0.38 -3.96
N SER A 95 -10.26 1.34 -4.71
CA SER A 95 -10.03 2.77 -4.45
C SER A 95 -10.60 3.24 -3.12
N GLY A 96 -11.71 2.65 -2.66
CA GLY A 96 -12.31 3.00 -1.38
C GLY A 96 -11.39 2.65 -0.21
N TYR A 97 -10.80 1.49 -0.24
CA TYR A 97 -9.83 1.08 0.77
C TYR A 97 -8.58 1.96 0.74
N ARG A 98 -8.09 2.28 -0.45
CA ARG A 98 -6.94 3.18 -0.58
C ARG A 98 -7.29 4.56 -0.04
N SER A 99 -8.48 5.07 -0.30
CA SER A 99 -8.94 6.36 0.20
C SER A 99 -8.95 6.39 1.74
N MET A 100 -9.46 5.33 2.39
CA MET A 100 -9.39 5.20 3.85
C MET A 100 -7.96 5.34 4.36
N ALA A 101 -7.04 4.57 3.80
CA ALA A 101 -5.65 4.57 4.22
C ALA A 101 -4.98 5.92 3.99
N SER A 102 -5.22 6.56 2.85
CA SER A 102 -4.57 7.83 2.51
C SER A 102 -5.13 9.01 3.29
N VAL A 103 -6.43 9.05 3.56
CA VAL A 103 -7.02 10.10 4.40
C VAL A 103 -6.42 10.04 5.80
N GLN A 104 -6.36 8.85 6.40
CA GLN A 104 -5.78 8.69 7.72
C GLN A 104 -4.29 9.05 7.73
N SER A 105 -3.53 8.55 6.77
CA SER A 105 -2.07 8.71 6.77
C SER A 105 -1.62 10.11 6.35
N SER A 106 -2.34 10.78 5.46
CA SER A 106 -1.86 12.06 4.90
C SER A 106 -2.65 13.28 5.33
N LEU A 107 -3.91 13.15 5.76
CA LEU A 107 -4.71 14.27 6.21
C LEU A 107 -4.83 14.33 7.74
N VAL A 108 -4.90 13.19 8.42
CA VAL A 108 -5.09 13.14 9.87
C VAL A 108 -3.77 13.08 10.61
N MET A 109 -2.86 12.22 10.15
CA MET A 109 -1.58 11.97 10.85
C MET A 109 -0.43 12.89 10.41
N TYR A 110 -0.61 13.66 9.33
CA TYR A 110 0.46 14.53 8.80
C TYR A 110 0.61 15.82 9.58
#